data_862792246b02d32b435ecb8eedde53e4
#
_entry.id   862792246b02d32b435ecb8eedde53e4
#
_cell.length_a   1.000
_cell.length_b   1.000
_cell.length_c   1.000
_cell.angle_alpha   90.00
_cell.angle_beta   90.00
_cell.angle_gamma   90.00
#
_symmetry.space_group_name_H-M   'P 1'
#
loop_
_entity.id
_entity.type
_entity.pdbx_description
1 polymer ?
#
loop_
_entity_poly.entity_id
_entity_poly.type
_entity_poly.pdbx_seq_one_letter_code
_entity_poly.pdbx_strand_id
1 'polypeptide(L)'
;MKKVVLTGSTGLIGKEAKRPLQMAGFEVIDLTRKDCDLLNHNQVENFFKHHKPQYLLHFAWITGNGCLSASLNNDLCDASFFMLKAFCANGGKRAVFSGTCFEYDFSDEPLKENAPIKPRSLYAQKKHELNMICSSFAEKNNISYAWGRIFYVYGHDEKQERLTAYIINRLLQNEIAVVNFGQLKRDYMYTEDISAAFVKLLDSDIVGNVNVCTGEGITLESYAKMIAKKLHKENLLKIHHALTDQPLNIIGDNTILTKRVGFIPKYDYSTALNNILSRLL
;
A
#
# COMPACT_ATOMS: atom_id res chain seq x y z
N MET A 1 20.99 18.08 -0.58
CA MET A 1 20.31 16.84 -1.01
C MET A 1 18.98 16.78 -0.28
N LYS A 2 17.90 16.31 -0.91
CA LYS A 2 16.56 16.19 -0.28
C LYS A 2 16.58 14.97 0.64
N LYS A 3 16.61 15.16 1.98
CA LYS A 3 16.58 14.04 2.94
C LYS A 3 15.15 13.53 3.12
N VAL A 4 14.94 12.22 2.94
CA VAL A 4 13.66 11.55 3.17
C VAL A 4 13.79 10.45 4.22
N VAL A 5 12.93 10.46 5.23
CA VAL A 5 12.74 9.30 6.12
C VAL A 5 11.74 8.35 5.46
N LEU A 6 12.17 7.10 5.32
CA LEU A 6 11.35 5.99 4.83
C LEU A 6 11.02 5.05 5.99
N THR A 7 9.76 4.97 6.42
CA THR A 7 9.32 3.99 7.40
C THR A 7 8.74 2.76 6.72
N GLY A 8 8.82 1.60 7.36
CA GLY A 8 8.35 0.36 6.77
C GLY A 8 9.19 -0.12 5.58
N SER A 9 10.45 0.30 5.49
CA SER A 9 11.40 -0.02 4.42
C SER A 9 11.72 -1.51 4.27
N THR A 10 11.39 -2.33 5.27
CA THR A 10 11.52 -3.79 5.24
C THR A 10 10.22 -4.51 4.85
N GLY A 11 9.12 -3.77 4.69
CA GLY A 11 7.81 -4.31 4.31
C GLY A 11 7.67 -4.55 2.80
N LEU A 12 6.58 -5.20 2.41
CA LEU A 12 6.28 -5.61 1.04
C LEU A 12 6.37 -4.45 0.00
N ILE A 13 5.91 -3.26 0.37
CA ILE A 13 5.94 -2.07 -0.50
C ILE A 13 7.22 -1.26 -0.24
N GLY A 14 7.54 -1.00 1.04
CA GLY A 14 8.63 -0.07 1.38
C GLY A 14 10.01 -0.51 0.92
N LYS A 15 10.29 -1.82 0.84
CA LYS A 15 11.56 -2.34 0.31
C LYS A 15 11.79 -1.95 -1.15
N GLU A 16 10.72 -1.84 -1.95
CA GLU A 16 10.77 -1.45 -3.36
C GLU A 16 10.89 0.09 -3.54
N ALA A 17 10.69 0.89 -2.48
CA ALA A 17 10.71 2.36 -2.59
C ALA A 17 12.13 2.95 -2.55
N LYS A 18 13.11 2.25 -1.97
CA LYS A 18 14.45 2.79 -1.74
C LYS A 18 15.17 3.20 -3.02
N ARG A 19 15.21 2.30 -4.00
CA ARG A 19 15.85 2.56 -5.29
C ARG A 19 15.15 3.70 -6.06
N PRO A 20 13.82 3.72 -6.23
CA PRO A 20 13.12 4.84 -6.85
C PRO A 20 13.37 6.19 -6.14
N LEU A 21 13.43 6.23 -4.80
CA LEU A 21 13.77 7.44 -4.04
C LEU A 21 15.16 7.95 -4.39
N GLN A 22 16.16 7.06 -4.41
CA GLN A 22 17.53 7.41 -4.76
C GLN A 22 17.61 7.94 -6.21
N MET A 23 16.93 7.30 -7.16
CA MET A 23 16.85 7.75 -8.54
C MET A 23 16.16 9.13 -8.69
N ALA A 24 15.23 9.46 -7.81
CA ALA A 24 14.60 10.78 -7.73
C ALA A 24 15.43 11.84 -6.98
N GLY A 25 16.68 11.50 -6.61
CA GLY A 25 17.64 12.42 -5.97
C GLY A 25 17.45 12.59 -4.46
N PHE A 26 16.75 11.68 -3.79
CA PHE A 26 16.61 11.69 -2.34
C PHE A 26 17.77 10.96 -1.65
N GLU A 27 18.25 11.54 -0.54
CA GLU A 27 19.04 10.85 0.47
C GLU A 27 18.07 10.10 1.40
N VAL A 28 18.09 8.76 1.32
CA VAL A 28 17.12 7.92 2.03
C VAL A 28 17.65 7.55 3.41
N ILE A 29 16.89 7.88 4.43
CA ILE A 29 17.11 7.50 5.83
C ILE A 29 16.07 6.46 6.19
N ASP A 30 16.49 5.19 6.28
CA ASP A 30 15.60 4.12 6.71
C ASP A 30 15.26 4.29 8.20
N LEU A 31 13.97 4.25 8.54
CA LEU A 31 13.52 4.14 9.92
C LEU A 31 12.95 2.75 10.13
N THR A 32 13.76 1.87 10.71
CA THR A 32 13.38 0.50 11.05
C THR A 32 13.15 0.38 12.56
N ARG A 33 12.51 -0.70 13.03
CA ARG A 33 12.33 -0.95 14.46
C ARG A 33 13.64 -1.07 15.24
N LYS A 34 14.74 -1.40 14.57
CA LYS A 34 16.07 -1.47 15.20
C LYS A 34 16.61 -0.09 15.49
N ASP A 35 16.30 0.89 14.64
CA ASP A 35 16.80 2.26 14.74
C ASP A 35 15.91 3.09 15.66
N CYS A 36 14.59 2.89 15.57
CA CYS A 36 13.60 3.63 16.31
C CYS A 36 12.27 2.85 16.37
N ASP A 37 11.81 2.56 17.56
CA ASP A 37 10.45 2.05 17.76
C ASP A 37 9.46 3.22 17.70
N LEU A 38 8.54 3.18 16.71
CA LEU A 38 7.53 4.22 16.53
C LEU A 38 6.60 4.38 17.74
N LEU A 39 6.43 3.33 18.54
CA LEU A 39 5.64 3.37 19.79
C LEU A 39 6.38 4.08 20.94
N ASN A 40 7.68 4.33 20.79
CA ASN A 40 8.48 5.04 21.78
C ASN A 40 8.68 6.50 21.37
N HIS A 41 7.90 7.40 21.94
CA HIS A 41 7.92 8.83 21.62
C HIS A 41 9.30 9.46 21.77
N ASN A 42 10.07 9.12 22.81
CA ASN A 42 11.41 9.66 23.03
C ASN A 42 12.38 9.26 21.91
N GLN A 43 12.30 8.00 21.45
CA GLN A 43 13.12 7.55 20.32
C GLN A 43 12.73 8.30 19.03
N VAL A 44 11.43 8.50 18.78
CA VAL A 44 10.95 9.24 17.62
C VAL A 44 11.43 10.69 17.65
N GLU A 45 11.28 11.41 18.76
CA GLU A 45 11.78 12.79 18.88
C GLU A 45 13.28 12.89 18.63
N ASN A 46 14.07 12.02 19.28
CA ASN A 46 15.52 12.00 19.12
C ASN A 46 15.93 11.69 17.68
N PHE A 47 15.24 10.76 17.01
CA PHE A 47 15.50 10.42 15.63
C PHE A 47 15.29 11.62 14.69
N PHE A 48 14.14 12.30 14.77
CA PHE A 48 13.86 13.47 13.93
C PHE A 48 14.73 14.67 14.25
N LYS A 49 15.05 14.89 15.54
CA LYS A 49 15.98 15.93 15.98
C LYS A 49 17.39 15.73 15.43
N HIS A 50 17.84 14.47 15.35
CA HIS A 50 19.16 14.12 14.82
C HIS A 50 19.21 14.27 13.30
N HIS A 51 18.26 13.67 12.58
CA HIS A 51 18.30 13.57 11.12
C HIS A 51 17.78 14.81 10.38
N LYS A 52 16.83 15.54 10.95
CA LYS A 52 16.18 16.75 10.38
C LYS A 52 15.77 16.59 8.92
N PRO A 53 14.97 15.57 8.58
CA PRO A 53 14.56 15.32 7.20
C PRO A 53 13.54 16.35 6.75
N GLN A 54 13.57 16.70 5.45
CA GLN A 54 12.56 17.57 4.83
C GLN A 54 11.37 16.78 4.28
N TYR A 55 11.53 15.47 4.05
CA TYR A 55 10.53 14.58 3.45
C TYR A 55 10.29 13.37 4.33
N LEU A 56 9.05 12.90 4.35
CA LEU A 56 8.63 11.69 5.07
C LEU A 56 7.75 10.82 4.17
N LEU A 57 8.15 9.55 3.96
CA LEU A 57 7.36 8.53 3.28
C LEU A 57 7.02 7.42 4.28
N HIS A 58 5.74 7.30 4.63
CA HIS A 58 5.29 6.43 5.70
C HIS A 58 4.51 5.22 5.21
N PHE A 59 5.15 4.04 5.27
CA PHE A 59 4.54 2.73 4.98
C PHE A 59 4.40 1.83 6.22
N ALA A 60 5.03 2.19 7.33
CA ALA A 60 5.03 1.33 8.53
C ALA A 60 3.60 1.13 9.05
N TRP A 61 3.15 -0.11 9.05
CA TRP A 61 1.87 -0.53 9.62
C TRP A 61 1.87 -2.05 9.84
N ILE A 62 0.93 -2.55 10.67
CA ILE A 62 0.72 -3.98 10.82
C ILE A 62 0.05 -4.57 9.58
N THR A 63 0.51 -5.73 9.12
CA THR A 63 -0.03 -6.47 7.97
C THR A 63 -0.07 -7.98 8.25
N GLY A 64 -0.91 -8.71 7.52
CA GLY A 64 -1.05 -10.17 7.62
C GLY A 64 -2.31 -10.59 8.38
N ASN A 65 -2.37 -11.88 8.75
CA ASN A 65 -3.53 -12.45 9.40
C ASN A 65 -3.89 -11.70 10.69
N GLY A 66 -5.17 -11.41 10.88
CA GLY A 66 -5.69 -10.70 12.04
C GLY A 66 -5.43 -9.19 12.07
N CYS A 67 -4.68 -8.62 11.11
CA CYS A 67 -4.35 -7.18 11.12
C CYS A 67 -5.60 -6.29 11.07
N LEU A 68 -6.69 -6.74 10.47
CA LEU A 68 -7.92 -5.93 10.33
C LEU A 68 -8.61 -5.64 11.67
N SER A 69 -8.44 -6.52 12.67
CA SER A 69 -9.06 -6.40 14.00
C SER A 69 -8.06 -6.20 15.14
N ALA A 70 -6.76 -6.24 14.87
CA ALA A 70 -5.73 -6.15 15.90
C ALA A 70 -5.77 -4.80 16.65
N SER A 71 -5.74 -4.82 17.99
CA SER A 71 -5.72 -3.62 18.83
C SER A 71 -4.51 -2.71 18.57
N LEU A 72 -3.40 -3.26 18.11
CA LEU A 72 -2.19 -2.52 17.72
C LEU A 72 -2.48 -1.43 16.64
N ASN A 73 -3.61 -1.52 15.91
CA ASN A 73 -4.01 -0.44 15.01
C ASN A 73 -4.23 0.89 15.74
N ASN A 74 -4.68 0.87 17.02
CA ASN A 74 -4.84 2.08 17.82
C ASN A 74 -3.47 2.72 18.07
N ASP A 75 -2.53 1.93 18.61
CA ASP A 75 -1.20 2.40 18.97
C ASP A 75 -0.42 2.92 17.76
N LEU A 76 -0.59 2.26 16.60
CA LEU A 76 0.04 2.70 15.35
C LEU A 76 -0.57 4.00 14.79
N CYS A 77 -1.87 4.24 15.01
CA CYS A 77 -2.51 5.50 14.66
C CYS A 77 -1.88 6.64 15.47
N ASP A 78 -1.83 6.50 16.79
CA ASP A 78 -1.26 7.50 17.71
C ASP A 78 0.22 7.74 17.43
N ALA A 79 0.99 6.68 17.27
CA ALA A 79 2.43 6.74 16.97
C ALA A 79 2.72 7.43 15.63
N SER A 80 1.92 7.14 14.59
CA SER A 80 2.08 7.77 13.28
C SER A 80 1.76 9.27 13.32
N PHE A 81 0.74 9.68 14.07
CA PHE A 81 0.45 11.08 14.27
C PHE A 81 1.53 11.78 15.10
N PHE A 82 2.02 11.14 16.16
CA PHE A 82 3.14 11.67 16.95
C PHE A 82 4.39 11.84 16.09
N MET A 83 4.70 10.87 15.23
CA MET A 83 5.81 10.96 14.28
C MET A 83 5.67 12.16 13.34
N LEU A 84 4.48 12.44 12.81
CA LEU A 84 4.25 13.62 11.97
C LEU A 84 4.51 14.92 12.73
N LYS A 85 4.12 15.00 14.03
CA LYS A 85 4.41 16.15 14.87
C LYS A 85 5.92 16.36 15.07
N ALA A 86 6.64 15.27 15.39
CA ALA A 86 8.10 15.30 15.55
C ALA A 86 8.81 15.69 14.24
N PHE A 87 8.35 15.17 13.10
CA PHE A 87 8.83 15.55 11.78
C PHE A 87 8.64 17.05 11.51
N CYS A 88 7.45 17.59 11.76
CA CYS A 88 7.13 19.00 11.59
C CYS A 88 8.03 19.88 12.46
N ALA A 89 8.14 19.56 13.76
CA ALA A 89 8.94 20.32 14.72
C ALA A 89 10.45 20.38 14.38
N ASN A 90 10.93 19.47 13.55
CA ASN A 90 12.33 19.37 13.14
C ASN A 90 12.58 19.78 11.66
N GLY A 91 11.71 20.62 11.08
CA GLY A 91 11.92 21.21 9.77
C GLY A 91 11.35 20.40 8.61
N GLY A 92 10.45 19.46 8.89
CA GLY A 92 9.72 18.72 7.87
C GLY A 92 8.92 19.63 6.95
N LYS A 93 8.88 19.30 5.64
CA LYS A 93 8.19 20.11 4.63
C LYS A 93 7.08 19.34 3.93
N ARG A 94 7.31 18.07 3.63
CA ARG A 94 6.36 17.23 2.89
C ARG A 94 6.30 15.82 3.44
N ALA A 95 5.09 15.34 3.71
CA ALA A 95 4.83 13.99 4.18
C ALA A 95 3.82 13.29 3.25
N VAL A 96 4.11 12.03 2.91
CA VAL A 96 3.20 11.15 2.16
C VAL A 96 3.00 9.88 2.97
N PHE A 97 1.76 9.56 3.26
CA PHE A 97 1.36 8.41 4.07
C PHE A 97 0.55 7.42 3.25
N SER A 98 0.73 6.13 3.55
CA SER A 98 -0.05 5.06 2.95
C SER A 98 -1.41 4.89 3.65
N GLY A 99 -2.48 5.02 2.89
CA GLY A 99 -3.86 4.69 3.23
C GLY A 99 -4.30 3.37 2.62
N THR A 100 -5.61 3.15 2.58
CA THR A 100 -6.21 1.92 2.07
C THR A 100 -7.57 2.19 1.42
N CYS A 101 -7.91 1.42 0.38
CA CYS A 101 -9.25 1.43 -0.21
C CYS A 101 -10.34 0.97 0.77
N PHE A 102 -9.98 0.26 1.85
CA PHE A 102 -10.93 -0.17 2.89
C PHE A 102 -11.52 0.99 3.71
N GLU A 103 -11.07 2.23 3.50
CA GLU A 103 -11.70 3.44 4.04
C GLU A 103 -13.05 3.72 3.38
N TYR A 104 -13.25 3.34 2.12
CA TYR A 104 -14.44 3.63 1.34
C TYR A 104 -15.69 2.82 1.75
N ASP A 105 -16.85 3.41 1.53
CA ASP A 105 -18.08 2.64 1.32
C ASP A 105 -18.06 2.13 -0.13
N PHE A 106 -17.89 0.82 -0.28
CA PHE A 106 -17.70 0.21 -1.59
C PHE A 106 -18.98 0.29 -2.43
N SER A 107 -18.81 0.54 -3.71
CA SER A 107 -19.83 0.55 -4.75
C SER A 107 -19.36 -0.20 -5.98
N ASP A 108 -20.26 -0.51 -6.91
CA ASP A 108 -19.90 -1.17 -8.17
C ASP A 108 -19.21 -0.22 -9.16
N GLU A 109 -19.33 1.10 -8.95
CA GLU A 109 -18.64 2.12 -9.74
C GLU A 109 -17.20 2.30 -9.27
N PRO A 110 -16.27 2.74 -10.16
CA PRO A 110 -14.91 3.07 -9.78
C PRO A 110 -14.86 4.13 -8.67
N LEU A 111 -14.14 3.84 -7.60
CA LEU A 111 -14.05 4.66 -6.39
C LEU A 111 -13.16 5.87 -6.63
N LYS A 112 -13.75 7.06 -6.67
CA LYS A 112 -13.02 8.33 -6.70
C LYS A 112 -12.56 8.72 -5.29
N GLU A 113 -11.57 9.62 -5.18
CA GLU A 113 -11.02 10.05 -3.88
C GLU A 113 -12.06 10.74 -2.98
N ASN A 114 -13.13 11.28 -3.56
CA ASN A 114 -14.26 11.88 -2.85
C ASN A 114 -15.45 10.93 -2.66
N ALA A 115 -15.30 9.65 -2.99
CA ALA A 115 -16.33 8.65 -2.75
C ALA A 115 -16.67 8.54 -1.24
N PRO A 116 -17.90 8.13 -0.87
CA PRO A 116 -18.31 7.99 0.52
C PRO A 116 -17.36 7.10 1.32
N ILE A 117 -17.15 7.47 2.59
CA ILE A 117 -16.28 6.79 3.55
C ILE A 117 -17.12 5.97 4.51
N LYS A 118 -16.79 4.68 4.67
CA LYS A 118 -17.45 3.77 5.62
C LYS A 118 -16.51 2.63 6.02
N PRO A 119 -15.49 2.91 6.80
CA PRO A 119 -14.49 1.91 7.20
C PRO A 119 -15.14 0.86 8.11
N ARG A 120 -15.10 -0.42 7.71
CA ARG A 120 -15.80 -1.53 8.37
C ARG A 120 -14.94 -2.33 9.34
N SER A 121 -13.62 -2.16 9.32
CA SER A 121 -12.68 -2.84 10.20
C SER A 121 -11.92 -1.85 11.08
N LEU A 122 -11.41 -2.29 12.23
CA LEU A 122 -10.58 -1.43 13.09
C LEU A 122 -9.38 -0.85 12.33
N TYR A 123 -8.73 -1.66 11.49
CA TYR A 123 -7.66 -1.21 10.60
C TYR A 123 -8.10 -0.03 9.72
N ALA A 124 -9.22 -0.18 9.01
CA ALA A 124 -9.72 0.85 8.11
C ALA A 124 -10.18 2.11 8.85
N GLN A 125 -10.82 1.95 10.03
CA GLN A 125 -11.22 3.05 10.90
C GLN A 125 -10.00 3.86 11.36
N LYS A 126 -8.94 3.19 11.83
CA LYS A 126 -7.73 3.85 12.31
C LYS A 126 -6.89 4.47 11.19
N LYS A 127 -6.89 3.88 10.00
CA LYS A 127 -6.31 4.52 8.82
C LYS A 127 -7.06 5.80 8.44
N HIS A 128 -8.38 5.77 8.41
CA HIS A 128 -9.19 6.95 8.12
C HIS A 128 -9.04 8.04 9.19
N GLU A 129 -9.08 7.68 10.47
CA GLU A 129 -8.85 8.59 11.59
C GLU A 129 -7.48 9.28 11.48
N LEU A 130 -6.42 8.49 11.23
CA LEU A 130 -5.07 9.02 11.02
C LEU A 130 -5.02 10.02 9.87
N ASN A 131 -5.66 9.71 8.74
CA ASN A 131 -5.73 10.64 7.61
C ASN A 131 -6.35 11.98 8.01
N MET A 132 -7.49 11.95 8.71
CA MET A 132 -8.19 13.16 9.14
C MET A 132 -7.35 14.02 10.08
N ILE A 133 -6.76 13.42 11.11
CA ILE A 133 -5.96 14.18 12.10
C ILE A 133 -4.66 14.71 11.48
N CYS A 134 -3.99 13.90 10.63
CA CYS A 134 -2.77 14.32 9.94
C CYS A 134 -3.03 15.43 8.94
N SER A 135 -4.12 15.35 8.17
CA SER A 135 -4.50 16.38 7.19
C SER A 135 -4.77 17.72 7.87
N SER A 136 -5.61 17.71 8.94
CA SER A 136 -5.90 18.92 9.71
C SER A 136 -4.65 19.52 10.38
N PHE A 137 -3.76 18.68 10.92
CA PHE A 137 -2.50 19.12 11.52
C PHE A 137 -1.56 19.72 10.46
N ALA A 138 -1.42 19.07 9.31
CA ALA A 138 -0.54 19.51 8.25
C ALA A 138 -0.97 20.87 7.68
N GLU A 139 -2.27 21.08 7.48
CA GLU A 139 -2.82 22.37 7.05
C GLU A 139 -2.48 23.50 8.03
N LYS A 140 -2.72 23.28 9.33
CA LYS A 140 -2.42 24.28 10.40
C LYS A 140 -0.93 24.63 10.51
N ASN A 141 -0.04 23.71 10.13
CA ASN A 141 1.41 23.86 10.25
C ASN A 141 2.13 24.08 8.92
N ASN A 142 1.40 24.32 7.83
CA ASN A 142 1.93 24.52 6.47
C ASN A 142 2.84 23.37 6.00
N ILE A 143 2.49 22.12 6.35
CA ILE A 143 3.14 20.92 5.85
C ILE A 143 2.40 20.44 4.60
N SER A 144 3.12 20.26 3.50
CA SER A 144 2.56 19.61 2.32
C SER A 144 2.27 18.14 2.64
N TYR A 145 1.00 17.72 2.60
CA TYR A 145 0.57 16.40 3.01
C TYR A 145 -0.25 15.70 1.93
N ALA A 146 0.08 14.44 1.64
CA ALA A 146 -0.72 13.59 0.77
C ALA A 146 -0.95 12.20 1.39
N TRP A 147 -2.10 11.62 1.08
CA TRP A 147 -2.56 10.33 1.56
C TRP A 147 -2.85 9.41 0.38
N GLY A 148 -1.99 8.39 0.18
CA GLY A 148 -2.13 7.42 -0.91
C GLY A 148 -2.99 6.23 -0.50
N ARG A 149 -4.24 6.13 -0.97
CA ARG A 149 -5.10 4.97 -0.73
C ARG A 149 -4.71 3.82 -1.65
N ILE A 150 -4.06 2.81 -1.07
CA ILE A 150 -3.64 1.61 -1.78
C ILE A 150 -4.84 0.67 -1.95
N PHE A 151 -5.01 0.13 -3.15
CA PHE A 151 -5.98 -0.92 -3.44
C PHE A 151 -5.38 -2.30 -3.18
N TYR A 152 -5.61 -3.30 -4.02
CA TYR A 152 -5.04 -4.62 -3.80
C TYR A 152 -3.59 -4.69 -4.27
N VAL A 153 -2.79 -5.41 -3.52
CA VAL A 153 -1.33 -5.46 -3.72
C VAL A 153 -0.91 -6.89 -4.02
N TYR A 154 -0.03 -7.07 -4.98
CA TYR A 154 0.70 -8.30 -5.21
C TYR A 154 2.17 -8.02 -5.55
N GLY A 155 3.05 -8.99 -5.24
CA GLY A 155 4.47 -8.79 -5.47
C GLY A 155 5.35 -9.91 -4.92
N HIS A 156 6.65 -9.66 -4.95
CA HIS A 156 7.62 -10.58 -4.36
C HIS A 156 7.49 -10.63 -2.83
N ASP A 157 7.77 -11.80 -2.27
CA ASP A 157 7.80 -12.03 -0.82
C ASP A 157 6.46 -11.74 -0.13
N GLU A 158 5.35 -11.92 -0.85
CA GLU A 158 4.05 -11.95 -0.20
C GLU A 158 3.99 -13.08 0.84
N LYS A 159 3.27 -12.82 1.93
CA LYS A 159 2.94 -13.87 2.89
C LYS A 159 2.12 -14.96 2.22
N GLN A 160 2.36 -16.22 2.61
CA GLN A 160 1.76 -17.39 1.97
C GLN A 160 0.22 -17.44 1.99
N GLU A 161 -0.40 -16.75 2.94
CA GLU A 161 -1.85 -16.61 3.03
C GLU A 161 -2.47 -15.63 2.03
N ARG A 162 -1.66 -14.81 1.32
CA ARG A 162 -2.16 -13.93 0.26
C ARG A 162 -2.40 -14.68 -1.03
N LEU A 163 -3.41 -14.27 -1.78
CA LEU A 163 -3.93 -15.02 -2.93
C LEU A 163 -2.84 -15.41 -3.93
N THR A 164 -1.97 -14.47 -4.33
CA THR A 164 -0.90 -14.72 -5.32
C THR A 164 0.07 -15.77 -4.81
N ALA A 165 0.62 -15.56 -3.62
CA ALA A 165 1.57 -16.46 -3.00
C ALA A 165 0.95 -17.84 -2.71
N TYR A 166 -0.30 -17.87 -2.23
CA TYR A 166 -1.03 -19.10 -1.98
C TYR A 166 -1.16 -19.95 -3.25
N ILE A 167 -1.64 -19.35 -4.37
CA ILE A 167 -1.82 -20.09 -5.63
C ILE A 167 -0.48 -20.59 -6.14
N ILE A 168 0.54 -19.72 -6.20
CA ILE A 168 1.88 -20.09 -6.70
C ILE A 168 2.47 -21.24 -5.87
N ASN A 169 2.48 -21.12 -4.54
CA ASN A 169 3.06 -22.14 -3.67
C ASN A 169 2.37 -23.50 -3.79
N ARG A 170 1.01 -23.52 -3.79
CA ARG A 170 0.26 -24.76 -3.97
C ARG A 170 0.60 -25.45 -5.30
N LEU A 171 0.58 -24.67 -6.38
CA LEU A 171 0.83 -25.21 -7.73
C LEU A 171 2.30 -25.70 -7.89
N LEU A 172 3.27 -24.98 -7.32
CA LEU A 172 4.68 -25.42 -7.34
C LEU A 172 4.89 -26.73 -6.57
N GLN A 173 4.11 -26.95 -5.50
CA GLN A 173 4.14 -28.19 -4.70
C GLN A 173 3.32 -29.32 -5.35
N ASN A 174 2.77 -29.11 -6.57
CA ASN A 174 1.84 -30.05 -7.23
C ASN A 174 0.56 -30.31 -6.43
N GLU A 175 0.11 -29.33 -5.66
CA GLU A 175 -1.09 -29.40 -4.86
C GLU A 175 -2.24 -28.60 -5.48
N ILE A 176 -3.48 -28.97 -5.14
CA ILE A 176 -4.67 -28.26 -5.62
C ILE A 176 -4.73 -26.86 -4.99
N ALA A 177 -4.77 -25.82 -5.81
CA ALA A 177 -5.11 -24.46 -5.41
C ALA A 177 -6.62 -24.22 -5.56
N VAL A 178 -7.28 -23.71 -4.51
CA VAL A 178 -8.73 -23.48 -4.50
C VAL A 178 -9.02 -21.99 -4.36
N VAL A 179 -9.81 -21.43 -5.27
CA VAL A 179 -10.28 -20.03 -5.24
C VAL A 179 -11.80 -20.02 -5.07
N ASN A 180 -12.29 -19.67 -3.89
CA ASN A 180 -13.72 -19.82 -3.54
C ASN A 180 -14.63 -18.71 -4.08
N PHE A 181 -14.09 -17.54 -4.43
CA PHE A 181 -14.84 -16.36 -4.83
C PHE A 181 -14.36 -15.85 -6.19
N GLY A 182 -14.30 -16.75 -7.17
CA GLY A 182 -13.77 -16.46 -8.49
C GLY A 182 -14.40 -15.25 -9.20
N GLN A 183 -15.67 -14.96 -8.90
CA GLN A 183 -16.43 -13.84 -9.48
C GLN A 183 -15.99 -12.45 -8.97
N LEU A 184 -15.33 -12.36 -7.81
CA LEU A 184 -14.95 -11.07 -7.26
C LEU A 184 -13.89 -10.38 -8.11
N LYS A 185 -14.11 -9.10 -8.43
CA LYS A 185 -13.22 -8.29 -9.24
C LYS A 185 -12.46 -7.30 -8.34
N ARG A 186 -11.13 -7.28 -8.46
CA ARG A 186 -10.24 -6.46 -7.62
C ARG A 186 -9.22 -5.73 -8.49
N ASP A 187 -8.91 -4.51 -8.10
CA ASP A 187 -7.85 -3.69 -8.68
C ASP A 187 -6.54 -4.03 -7.99
N TYR A 188 -5.76 -4.90 -8.60
CA TYR A 188 -4.45 -5.33 -8.11
C TYR A 188 -3.34 -4.50 -8.77
N MET A 189 -2.45 -3.96 -7.97
CA MET A 189 -1.27 -3.24 -8.43
C MET A 189 0.02 -3.88 -7.92
N TYR A 190 1.03 -3.97 -8.78
CA TYR A 190 2.31 -4.56 -8.45
C TYR A 190 3.11 -3.69 -7.47
N THR A 191 3.80 -4.31 -6.51
CA THR A 191 4.51 -3.58 -5.43
C THR A 191 5.53 -2.58 -5.93
N GLU A 192 6.26 -2.88 -7.01
CA GLU A 192 7.22 -1.94 -7.59
C GLU A 192 6.51 -0.69 -8.14
N ASP A 193 5.36 -0.86 -8.81
CA ASP A 193 4.56 0.26 -9.30
C ASP A 193 3.95 1.08 -8.16
N ILE A 194 3.45 0.42 -7.10
CA ILE A 194 2.95 1.13 -5.91
C ILE A 194 4.05 1.99 -5.32
N SER A 195 5.24 1.42 -5.13
CA SER A 195 6.37 2.14 -4.56
C SER A 195 6.79 3.32 -5.43
N ALA A 196 6.87 3.11 -6.74
CA ALA A 196 7.20 4.18 -7.70
C ALA A 196 6.12 5.28 -7.73
N ALA A 197 4.83 4.92 -7.63
CA ALA A 197 3.73 5.86 -7.52
C ALA A 197 3.85 6.74 -6.27
N PHE A 198 4.15 6.15 -5.12
CA PHE A 198 4.37 6.91 -3.88
C PHE A 198 5.59 7.83 -3.95
N VAL A 199 6.68 7.39 -4.59
CA VAL A 199 7.85 8.24 -4.80
C VAL A 199 7.52 9.40 -5.73
N LYS A 200 6.78 9.15 -6.80
CA LYS A 200 6.32 10.21 -7.72
C LYS A 200 5.37 11.18 -7.01
N LEU A 201 4.46 10.67 -6.15
CA LEU A 201 3.59 11.49 -5.32
C LEU A 201 4.40 12.33 -4.32
N LEU A 202 5.43 11.76 -3.70
CA LEU A 202 6.31 12.49 -2.77
C LEU A 202 7.08 13.62 -3.47
N ASP A 203 7.51 13.42 -4.70
CA ASP A 203 8.25 14.42 -5.50
C ASP A 203 7.33 15.42 -6.24
N SER A 204 6.00 15.28 -6.11
CA SER A 204 5.00 16.20 -6.66
C SER A 204 4.55 17.25 -5.64
N ASP A 205 3.75 18.22 -6.10
CA ASP A 205 3.07 19.21 -5.26
C ASP A 205 1.63 18.80 -4.86
N ILE A 206 1.17 17.63 -5.30
CA ILE A 206 -0.19 17.16 -5.07
C ILE A 206 -0.41 16.89 -3.58
N VAL A 207 -1.46 17.47 -3.01
CA VAL A 207 -1.89 17.32 -1.61
C VAL A 207 -3.24 16.62 -1.52
N GLY A 208 -3.57 16.12 -0.33
CA GLY A 208 -4.83 15.43 -0.06
C GLY A 208 -4.81 13.96 -0.48
N ASN A 209 -5.99 13.41 -0.75
CA ASN A 209 -6.16 11.99 -1.05
C ASN A 209 -5.81 11.68 -2.52
N VAL A 210 -5.13 10.56 -2.74
CA VAL A 210 -4.81 10.03 -4.07
C VAL A 210 -5.01 8.52 -4.05
N ASN A 211 -5.78 8.00 -4.98
CA ASN A 211 -5.90 6.55 -5.17
C ASN A 211 -4.63 5.99 -5.84
N VAL A 212 -4.03 4.99 -5.21
CA VAL A 212 -2.88 4.26 -5.75
C VAL A 212 -3.39 2.90 -6.23
N CYS A 213 -3.78 2.88 -7.50
CA CYS A 213 -4.46 1.78 -8.16
C CYS A 213 -4.19 1.79 -9.67
N THR A 214 -4.55 0.71 -10.36
CA THR A 214 -4.42 0.64 -11.82
C THR A 214 -5.59 1.29 -12.55
N GLY A 215 -6.75 1.39 -11.91
CA GLY A 215 -8.02 1.79 -12.55
C GLY A 215 -8.69 0.63 -13.29
N GLU A 216 -8.09 -0.55 -13.28
CA GLU A 216 -8.57 -1.76 -13.93
C GLU A 216 -8.74 -2.89 -12.92
N GLY A 217 -9.86 -3.57 -12.97
CA GLY A 217 -10.10 -4.72 -12.12
C GLY A 217 -9.96 -6.04 -12.88
N ILE A 218 -9.40 -7.04 -12.22
CA ILE A 218 -9.37 -8.42 -12.71
C ILE A 218 -10.20 -9.32 -11.79
N THR A 219 -10.95 -10.31 -12.35
CA THR A 219 -11.62 -11.30 -11.51
C THR A 219 -10.60 -12.23 -10.88
N LEU A 220 -10.89 -12.71 -9.65
CA LEU A 220 -9.98 -13.66 -8.98
C LEU A 220 -9.81 -14.94 -9.80
N GLU A 221 -10.86 -15.36 -10.52
CA GLU A 221 -10.79 -16.47 -11.48
C GLU A 221 -9.78 -16.20 -12.60
N SER A 222 -9.92 -15.08 -13.32
CA SER A 222 -9.02 -14.73 -14.43
C SER A 222 -7.57 -14.61 -13.96
N TYR A 223 -7.38 -14.00 -12.80
CA TYR A 223 -6.05 -13.84 -12.18
C TYR A 223 -5.44 -15.20 -11.82
N ALA A 224 -6.20 -16.07 -11.17
CA ALA A 224 -5.75 -17.42 -10.81
C ALA A 224 -5.44 -18.29 -12.03
N LYS A 225 -6.30 -18.24 -13.07
CA LYS A 225 -6.04 -18.93 -14.35
C LYS A 225 -4.76 -18.45 -15.02
N MET A 226 -4.47 -17.16 -14.97
CA MET A 226 -3.22 -16.61 -15.51
C MET A 226 -1.99 -17.18 -14.81
N ILE A 227 -2.02 -17.28 -13.47
CA ILE A 227 -0.94 -17.90 -12.68
C ILE A 227 -0.78 -19.38 -13.05
N ALA A 228 -1.89 -20.13 -13.04
CA ALA A 228 -1.87 -21.56 -13.34
C ALA A 228 -1.33 -21.87 -14.76
N LYS A 229 -1.73 -21.06 -15.75
CA LYS A 229 -1.23 -21.16 -17.12
C LYS A 229 0.27 -20.92 -17.23
N LYS A 230 0.79 -19.92 -16.51
CA LYS A 230 2.24 -19.64 -16.50
C LYS A 230 3.07 -20.76 -15.87
N LEU A 231 2.47 -21.51 -14.96
CA LEU A 231 3.10 -22.65 -14.30
C LEU A 231 2.81 -23.99 -14.98
N HIS A 232 1.99 -24.01 -16.05
CA HIS A 232 1.51 -25.23 -16.72
C HIS A 232 0.82 -26.22 -15.75
N LYS A 233 -0.02 -25.68 -14.85
CA LYS A 233 -0.71 -26.41 -13.76
C LYS A 233 -2.22 -26.13 -13.71
N GLU A 234 -2.84 -25.88 -14.86
CA GLU A 234 -4.27 -25.54 -14.97
C GLU A 234 -5.16 -26.64 -14.37
N ASN A 235 -4.74 -27.91 -14.50
CA ASN A 235 -5.43 -29.07 -13.95
C ASN A 235 -5.47 -29.13 -12.41
N LEU A 236 -4.60 -28.37 -11.73
CA LEU A 236 -4.54 -28.28 -10.26
C LEU A 236 -5.29 -27.05 -9.71
N LEU A 237 -5.89 -26.23 -10.57
CA LEU A 237 -6.67 -25.06 -10.14
C LEU A 237 -8.16 -25.39 -10.06
N LYS A 238 -8.77 -25.14 -8.91
CA LYS A 238 -10.22 -25.26 -8.69
C LYS A 238 -10.81 -23.89 -8.38
N ILE A 239 -11.82 -23.48 -9.15
CA ILE A 239 -12.53 -22.21 -8.99
C ILE A 239 -13.96 -22.49 -8.54
N HIS A 240 -14.38 -21.78 -7.51
CA HIS A 240 -15.76 -21.74 -7.03
C HIS A 240 -16.29 -20.31 -7.06
N HIS A 241 -17.59 -20.18 -7.27
CA HIS A 241 -18.32 -18.91 -7.22
C HIS A 241 -19.27 -18.95 -6.02
N ALA A 242 -18.69 -19.06 -4.83
CA ALA A 242 -19.45 -19.10 -3.59
C ALA A 242 -20.19 -17.79 -3.33
N LEU A 243 -21.37 -17.89 -2.70
CA LEU A 243 -22.11 -16.71 -2.24
C LEU A 243 -21.28 -15.94 -1.21
N THR A 244 -21.34 -14.63 -1.26
CA THR A 244 -20.61 -13.74 -0.35
C THR A 244 -21.29 -12.39 -0.24
N ASP A 245 -21.17 -11.76 0.93
CA ASP A 245 -21.58 -10.37 1.17
C ASP A 245 -20.50 -9.35 0.78
N GLN A 246 -19.37 -9.81 0.24
CA GLN A 246 -18.32 -8.92 -0.24
C GLN A 246 -18.79 -8.19 -1.51
N PRO A 247 -18.38 -6.92 -1.70
CA PRO A 247 -18.62 -6.19 -2.93
C PRO A 247 -18.07 -6.97 -4.14
N LEU A 248 -18.85 -7.06 -5.22
CA LEU A 248 -18.41 -7.73 -6.44
C LEU A 248 -17.20 -7.03 -7.04
N ASN A 249 -17.24 -5.70 -7.08
CA ASN A 249 -16.17 -4.88 -7.63
C ASN A 249 -15.52 -4.03 -6.55
N ILE A 250 -14.20 -3.96 -6.53
CA ILE A 250 -13.42 -2.95 -5.80
C ILE A 250 -12.33 -2.45 -6.75
N ILE A 251 -12.64 -1.35 -7.43
CA ILE A 251 -11.80 -0.74 -8.46
C ILE A 251 -11.66 0.74 -8.14
N GLY A 252 -10.47 1.30 -8.26
CA GLY A 252 -10.22 2.72 -8.02
C GLY A 252 -10.30 3.55 -9.30
N ASP A 253 -10.68 4.81 -9.18
CA ASP A 253 -10.41 5.81 -10.21
C ASP A 253 -8.98 6.32 -10.01
N ASN A 254 -8.12 6.14 -11.01
CA ASN A 254 -6.71 6.54 -10.96
C ASN A 254 -6.44 7.89 -11.65
N THR A 255 -7.48 8.69 -11.90
CA THR A 255 -7.36 9.94 -12.67
C THR A 255 -6.38 10.93 -12.01
N ILE A 256 -6.43 11.10 -10.69
CA ILE A 256 -5.48 11.99 -9.99
C ILE A 256 -4.06 11.44 -10.12
N LEU A 257 -3.86 10.14 -9.91
CA LEU A 257 -2.55 9.51 -10.01
C LEU A 257 -1.95 9.67 -11.41
N THR A 258 -2.74 9.43 -12.45
CA THR A 258 -2.25 9.46 -13.84
C THR A 258 -2.15 10.85 -14.42
N LYS A 259 -3.16 11.72 -14.21
CA LYS A 259 -3.25 13.03 -14.88
C LYS A 259 -2.60 14.16 -14.08
N ARG A 260 -2.60 14.07 -12.73
CA ARG A 260 -2.06 15.14 -11.88
C ARG A 260 -0.70 14.79 -11.29
N VAL A 261 -0.53 13.58 -10.74
CA VAL A 261 0.78 13.09 -10.26
C VAL A 261 1.69 12.73 -11.44
N GLY A 262 1.10 12.35 -12.59
CA GLY A 262 1.85 11.97 -13.80
C GLY A 262 2.51 10.59 -13.67
N PHE A 263 1.87 9.67 -12.92
CA PHE A 263 2.34 8.30 -12.80
C PHE A 263 1.44 7.34 -13.58
N ILE A 264 2.05 6.48 -14.38
CA ILE A 264 1.38 5.39 -15.11
C ILE A 264 2.02 4.08 -14.69
N PRO A 265 1.23 3.06 -14.25
CA PRO A 265 1.76 1.74 -13.95
C PRO A 265 2.57 1.18 -15.12
N LYS A 266 3.72 0.61 -14.81
CA LYS A 266 4.64 0.04 -15.81
C LYS A 266 4.31 -1.41 -16.13
N TYR A 267 3.77 -2.13 -15.14
CA TYR A 267 3.58 -3.56 -15.25
C TYR A 267 2.10 -3.92 -15.44
N ASP A 268 1.80 -4.65 -16.50
CA ASP A 268 0.57 -5.42 -16.58
C ASP A 268 0.67 -6.69 -15.71
N TYR A 269 -0.46 -7.39 -15.52
CA TYR A 269 -0.49 -8.62 -14.70
C TYR A 269 0.45 -9.70 -15.23
N SER A 270 0.57 -9.84 -16.53
CA SER A 270 1.40 -10.89 -17.14
C SER A 270 2.89 -10.65 -16.91
N THR A 271 3.35 -9.43 -17.13
CA THR A 271 4.73 -9.03 -16.94
C THR A 271 5.14 -9.09 -15.47
N ALA A 272 4.30 -8.59 -14.57
CA ALA A 272 4.55 -8.64 -13.13
C ALA A 272 4.61 -10.09 -12.62
N LEU A 273 3.69 -10.98 -13.06
CA LEU A 273 3.74 -12.39 -12.70
C LEU A 273 5.00 -13.08 -13.24
N ASN A 274 5.47 -12.74 -14.42
CA ASN A 274 6.75 -13.27 -14.93
C ASN A 274 7.91 -12.87 -14.00
N ASN A 275 7.95 -11.61 -13.55
CA ASN A 275 8.97 -11.15 -12.62
C ASN A 275 8.90 -11.89 -11.26
N ILE A 276 7.69 -12.14 -10.75
CA ILE A 276 7.51 -12.91 -9.51
C ILE A 276 8.03 -14.34 -9.69
N LEU A 277 7.62 -15.01 -10.76
CA LEU A 277 7.98 -16.41 -11.02
C LEU A 277 9.48 -16.58 -11.30
N SER A 278 10.11 -15.64 -12.01
CA SER A 278 11.56 -15.71 -12.32
C SER A 278 12.48 -15.63 -11.10
N ARG A 279 11.98 -15.18 -9.95
CA ARG A 279 12.72 -15.16 -8.69
C ARG A 279 12.46 -16.40 -7.82
N LEU A 280 11.44 -17.20 -8.17
CA LEU A 280 11.05 -18.40 -7.43
C LEU A 280 11.51 -19.70 -8.10
N LEU A 281 11.72 -19.65 -9.42
CA LEU A 281 12.21 -20.74 -10.28
C LEU A 281 13.69 -20.58 -10.59
#